data_00a42aca4ebb6a0b321d551035eea157
#
_entry.id   00a42aca4ebb6a0b321d551035eea157
#
_cell.length_a   1.000
_cell.length_b   1.000
_cell.length_c   1.000
_cell.angle_alpha   90.00
_cell.angle_beta   90.00
_cell.angle_gamma   90.00
#
_symmetry.space_group_name_H-M   'P 1'
#
loop_
_entity.id
_entity.type
_entity.pdbx_description
1 polymer ?
#
loop_
_entity_poly.entity_id
_entity_poly.type
_entity_poly.pdbx_seq_one_letter_code
_entity_poly.pdbx_strand_id
1 'polypeptide(L)'
;MRNIRIDYRNLVRQLLPDHKRQPGRLWWLRGLTTPLAGLFADFERWRADTRRIVNVTAQMRILEGYLRTKYGQPVAIRIETYQDGGLGVCLEAEGDAQRLDLALEAEGAPAADVPLEGEVRERFGDVDFVVYLPAGVDAERVTADIERFRQALTKYGIVQN
;
A
#
# COMPACT_ATOMS: atom_id res chain seq x y z
N MET A 1 -11.21 -1.84 15.31
CA MET A 1 -11.16 -0.83 16.40
C MET A 1 -12.24 0.23 16.14
N ARG A 2 -13.10 0.50 17.12
CA ARG A 2 -14.15 1.51 17.02
C ARG A 2 -13.53 2.89 16.89
N ASN A 3 -13.80 3.61 15.80
CA ASN A 3 -13.49 5.04 15.73
C ASN A 3 -14.39 5.77 16.72
N ILE A 4 -13.80 6.27 17.80
CA ILE A 4 -14.51 7.08 18.77
C ILE A 4 -14.60 8.49 18.18
N ARG A 5 -15.76 8.82 17.63
CA ARG A 5 -16.05 10.19 17.20
C ARG A 5 -16.56 10.96 18.42
N ILE A 6 -15.80 11.97 18.80
CA ILE A 6 -16.17 12.86 19.93
C ILE A 6 -16.99 14.03 19.37
N ASP A 7 -18.26 14.08 19.76
CA ASP A 7 -19.10 15.26 19.51
C ASP A 7 -18.91 16.28 20.65
N TYR A 8 -18.04 17.25 20.41
CA TYR A 8 -17.71 18.28 21.41
C TYR A 8 -18.92 19.11 21.83
N ARG A 9 -19.92 19.31 20.97
CA ARG A 9 -21.14 20.05 21.29
C ARG A 9 -21.99 19.30 22.31
N ASN A 10 -22.09 17.99 22.13
CA ASN A 10 -22.81 17.11 23.04
C ASN A 10 -22.02 16.89 24.33
N LEU A 11 -20.70 16.76 24.25
CA LEU A 11 -19.81 16.61 25.39
C LEU A 11 -19.96 17.77 26.37
N VAL A 12 -19.94 19.02 25.88
CA VAL A 12 -20.16 20.22 26.72
C VAL A 12 -21.50 20.15 27.45
N ARG A 13 -22.54 19.68 26.76
CA ARG A 13 -23.87 19.54 27.36
C ARG A 13 -23.91 18.44 28.43
N GLN A 14 -23.26 17.31 28.17
CA GLN A 14 -23.22 16.17 29.10
C GLN A 14 -22.42 16.45 30.36
N LEU A 15 -21.32 17.20 30.27
CA LEU A 15 -20.45 17.54 31.38
C LEU A 15 -21.04 18.61 32.31
N LEU A 16 -22.04 19.37 31.83
CA LEU A 16 -22.68 20.38 32.63
C LEU A 16 -23.89 19.82 33.38
N PRO A 17 -23.99 20.04 34.70
CA PRO A 17 -25.21 19.74 35.46
C PRO A 17 -26.41 20.51 34.89
N ASP A 18 -27.62 19.95 34.99
CA ASP A 18 -28.82 20.48 34.33
C ASP A 18 -29.11 21.96 34.74
N HIS A 19 -28.94 22.31 36.02
CA HIS A 19 -29.16 23.66 36.51
C HIS A 19 -28.15 24.70 35.98
N LYS A 20 -27.03 24.26 35.39
CA LYS A 20 -26.00 25.13 34.79
C LYS A 20 -26.08 25.20 33.27
N ARG A 21 -27.01 24.49 32.61
CA ARG A 21 -27.19 24.45 31.15
C ARG A 21 -27.91 25.66 30.57
N GLN A 22 -27.50 26.86 31.00
CA GLN A 22 -28.04 28.11 30.45
C GLN A 22 -27.55 28.34 29.01
N PRO A 23 -28.38 28.86 28.08
CA PRO A 23 -28.01 29.02 26.67
C PRO A 23 -26.76 29.84 26.44
N GLY A 24 -26.57 30.93 27.16
CA GLY A 24 -25.37 31.77 27.06
C GLY A 24 -24.08 31.06 27.49
N ARG A 25 -24.13 30.26 28.55
CA ARG A 25 -22.97 29.46 29.00
C ARG A 25 -22.63 28.37 28.02
N LEU A 26 -23.62 27.68 27.47
CA LEU A 26 -23.43 26.66 26.44
C LEU A 26 -22.83 27.25 25.17
N TRP A 27 -23.28 28.42 24.75
CA TRP A 27 -22.74 29.14 23.62
C TRP A 27 -21.25 29.46 23.81
N TRP A 28 -20.91 30.03 24.95
CA TRP A 28 -19.54 30.41 25.27
C TRP A 28 -18.60 29.19 25.35
N LEU A 29 -19.02 28.12 26.06
CA LEU A 29 -18.26 26.91 26.19
C LEU A 29 -18.08 26.19 24.83
N ARG A 30 -19.10 26.21 23.97
CA ARG A 30 -18.97 25.69 22.60
C ARG A 30 -17.96 26.48 21.79
N GLY A 31 -17.91 27.80 21.96
CA GLY A 31 -16.88 28.65 21.33
C GLY A 31 -15.47 28.22 21.74
N LEU A 32 -15.25 27.92 23.01
CA LEU A 32 -13.96 27.43 23.52
C LEU A 32 -13.59 26.03 23.04
N THR A 33 -14.58 25.18 22.80
CA THR A 33 -14.33 23.79 22.34
C THR A 33 -14.21 23.68 20.82
N THR A 34 -14.57 24.69 20.05
CA THR A 34 -14.47 24.67 18.58
C THR A 34 -13.04 24.44 18.08
N PRO A 35 -11.99 25.10 18.61
CA PRO A 35 -10.61 24.85 18.20
C PRO A 35 -10.16 23.41 18.48
N LEU A 36 -10.65 22.81 19.59
CA LEU A 36 -10.33 21.43 19.94
C LEU A 36 -10.87 20.43 18.91
N ALA A 37 -12.04 20.69 18.34
CA ALA A 37 -12.60 19.84 17.28
C ALA A 37 -11.72 19.84 16.03
N GLY A 38 -11.18 20.99 15.64
CA GLY A 38 -10.22 21.11 14.53
C GLY A 38 -8.93 20.34 14.81
N LEU A 39 -8.34 20.57 15.97
CA LEU A 39 -7.12 19.88 16.39
C LEU A 39 -7.29 18.35 16.44
N PHE A 40 -8.44 17.89 16.91
CA PHE A 40 -8.75 16.46 16.94
C PHE A 40 -8.91 15.86 15.52
N ALA A 41 -9.52 16.59 14.61
CA ALA A 41 -9.63 16.16 13.21
C ALA A 41 -8.25 16.07 12.55
N ASP A 42 -7.35 17.01 12.84
CA ASP A 42 -5.97 16.97 12.35
C ASP A 42 -5.20 15.79 12.95
N PHE A 43 -5.38 15.54 14.25
CA PHE A 43 -4.79 14.39 14.93
C PHE A 43 -5.30 13.06 14.34
N GLU A 44 -6.59 12.94 14.03
CA GLU A 44 -7.13 11.72 13.42
C GLU A 44 -6.55 11.48 12.02
N ARG A 45 -6.38 12.52 11.21
CA ARG A 45 -5.71 12.45 9.90
C ARG A 45 -4.26 11.99 10.07
N TRP A 46 -3.50 12.66 10.91
CA TRP A 46 -2.11 12.29 11.20
C TRP A 46 -2.00 10.84 11.70
N ARG A 47 -2.89 10.41 12.59
CA ARG A 47 -2.93 9.04 13.10
C ARG A 47 -3.22 8.02 12.01
N ALA A 48 -4.11 8.33 11.07
CA ALA A 48 -4.42 7.46 9.95
C ALA A 48 -3.22 7.30 9.01
N ASP A 49 -2.53 8.39 8.71
CA ASP A 49 -1.34 8.40 7.85
C ASP A 49 -0.16 7.69 8.53
N THR A 50 0.05 7.95 9.81
CA THR A 50 1.08 7.26 10.59
C THR A 50 0.84 5.76 10.65
N ARG A 51 -0.41 5.31 10.83
CA ARG A 51 -0.74 3.88 10.79
C ARG A 51 -0.46 3.22 9.44
N ARG A 52 -0.70 3.94 8.34
CA ARG A 52 -0.32 3.42 7.02
C ARG A 52 1.17 3.17 6.94
N ILE A 53 1.98 4.15 7.35
CA ILE A 53 3.43 4.07 7.32
C ILE A 53 3.96 2.94 8.22
N VAL A 54 3.44 2.82 9.44
CA VAL A 54 3.87 1.80 10.41
C VAL A 54 3.52 0.38 9.95
N ASN A 55 2.44 0.22 9.18
CA ASN A 55 2.03 -1.08 8.66
C ASN A 55 2.74 -1.47 7.36
N VAL A 56 3.55 -0.57 6.77
CA VAL A 56 4.35 -0.91 5.60
C VAL A 56 5.50 -1.81 6.04
N THR A 57 5.56 -2.98 5.48
CA THR A 57 6.62 -3.96 5.67
C THR A 57 7.40 -4.14 4.37
N ALA A 58 8.55 -4.79 4.43
CA ALA A 58 9.35 -5.13 3.25
C ALA A 58 8.69 -6.18 2.33
N GLN A 59 7.50 -6.66 2.65
CA GLN A 59 6.75 -7.55 1.77
C GLN A 59 6.36 -6.81 0.48
N MET A 60 6.70 -7.38 -0.67
CA MET A 60 6.54 -6.74 -1.98
C MET A 60 5.12 -6.24 -2.24
N ARG A 61 4.10 -7.05 -1.94
CA ARG A 61 2.68 -6.67 -2.10
C ARG A 61 2.27 -5.49 -1.22
N ILE A 62 2.80 -5.41 0.00
CA ILE A 62 2.49 -4.31 0.93
C ILE A 62 3.21 -3.03 0.49
N LEU A 63 4.48 -3.15 0.09
CA LEU A 63 5.26 -2.05 -0.45
C LEU A 63 4.64 -1.51 -1.74
N GLU A 64 4.25 -2.37 -2.66
CA GLU A 64 3.55 -2.02 -3.89
C GLU A 64 2.25 -1.27 -3.62
N GLY A 65 1.41 -1.80 -2.72
CA GLY A 65 0.16 -1.15 -2.30
C GLY A 65 0.38 0.23 -1.67
N TYR A 66 1.43 0.37 -0.87
CA TYR A 66 1.83 1.65 -0.30
C TYR A 66 2.25 2.66 -1.37
N LEU A 67 3.14 2.28 -2.28
CA LEU A 67 3.59 3.14 -3.38
C LEU A 67 2.43 3.55 -4.29
N ARG A 68 1.58 2.62 -4.68
CA ARG A 68 0.37 2.89 -5.47
C ARG A 68 -0.54 3.94 -4.81
N THR A 69 -0.77 3.79 -3.52
CA THR A 69 -1.63 4.72 -2.77
C THR A 69 -0.98 6.09 -2.59
N LYS A 70 0.32 6.11 -2.31
CA LYS A 70 1.07 7.36 -2.07
C LYS A 70 1.18 8.21 -3.32
N TYR A 71 1.45 7.58 -4.46
CA TYR A 71 1.63 8.28 -5.73
C TYR A 71 0.36 8.37 -6.60
N GLY A 72 -0.79 7.88 -6.08
CA GLY A 72 -2.07 7.95 -6.78
C GLY A 72 -2.13 7.13 -8.07
N GLN A 73 -1.29 6.09 -8.18
CA GLN A 73 -1.15 5.25 -9.37
C GLN A 73 -1.60 3.81 -9.07
N PRO A 74 -2.91 3.52 -9.06
CA PRO A 74 -3.41 2.24 -8.54
C PRO A 74 -3.00 1.01 -9.36
N VAL A 75 -2.65 1.17 -10.63
CA VAL A 75 -2.32 0.05 -11.53
C VAL A 75 -0.92 0.17 -12.13
N ALA A 76 -0.42 1.39 -12.31
CA ALA A 76 0.79 1.63 -13.09
C ALA A 76 2.10 1.32 -12.34
N ILE A 77 2.09 1.34 -11.00
CA ILE A 77 3.25 0.91 -10.21
C ILE A 77 3.14 -0.58 -9.96
N ARG A 78 4.15 -1.34 -10.42
CA ARG A 78 4.22 -2.78 -10.28
C ARG A 78 5.59 -3.19 -9.77
N ILE A 79 5.61 -4.15 -8.86
CA ILE A 79 6.83 -4.76 -8.35
C ILE A 79 6.84 -6.22 -8.81
N GLU A 80 7.85 -6.60 -9.57
CA GLU A 80 8.10 -7.98 -9.96
C GLU A 80 9.29 -8.53 -9.19
N THR A 81 9.14 -9.71 -8.63
CA THR A 81 10.21 -10.42 -7.95
C THR A 81 10.79 -11.49 -8.87
N TYR A 82 12.02 -11.88 -8.60
CA TYR A 82 12.67 -13.01 -9.29
C TYR A 82 11.78 -14.28 -9.31
N GLN A 83 11.00 -14.50 -8.24
CA GLN A 83 10.11 -15.67 -8.13
C GLN A 83 8.88 -15.57 -9.05
N ASP A 84 8.45 -14.36 -9.43
CA ASP A 84 7.28 -14.17 -10.28
C ASP A 84 7.56 -14.53 -11.76
N GLY A 85 8.83 -14.66 -12.14
CA GLY A 85 9.25 -15.05 -13.47
C GLY A 85 9.36 -16.56 -13.71
N GLY A 86 9.19 -17.37 -12.66
CA GLY A 86 9.26 -18.83 -12.73
C GLY A 86 7.92 -19.49 -13.02
N LEU A 87 7.98 -20.76 -13.41
CA LEU A 87 6.78 -21.59 -13.56
C LEU A 87 6.18 -21.86 -12.18
N GLY A 88 4.99 -21.31 -11.91
CA GLY A 88 4.23 -21.60 -10.70
C GLY A 88 3.63 -23.02 -10.78
N VAL A 89 4.10 -23.92 -9.93
CA VAL A 89 3.48 -25.25 -9.76
C VAL A 89 2.53 -25.17 -8.58
N CYS A 90 1.23 -25.35 -8.83
CA CYS A 90 0.22 -25.41 -7.79
C CYS A 90 -0.51 -26.75 -7.81
N LEU A 91 -1.12 -27.13 -6.69
CA LEU A 91 -1.94 -28.32 -6.60
C LEU A 91 -3.29 -28.06 -7.30
N GLU A 92 -3.80 -29.04 -8.04
CA GLU A 92 -5.08 -28.95 -8.76
C GLU A 92 -6.26 -28.57 -7.84
N ALA A 93 -6.18 -28.90 -6.57
CA ALA A 93 -7.17 -28.53 -5.55
C ALA A 93 -7.18 -27.02 -5.18
N GLU A 94 -6.14 -26.28 -5.52
CA GLU A 94 -6.04 -24.84 -5.25
C GLU A 94 -6.74 -23.97 -6.29
N GLY A 95 -7.19 -24.56 -7.40
CA GLY A 95 -8.02 -23.90 -8.42
C GLY A 95 -7.31 -22.82 -9.26
N ASP A 96 -6.06 -22.56 -8.99
CA ASP A 96 -5.24 -21.50 -9.61
C ASP A 96 -4.16 -22.10 -10.52
N ALA A 97 -4.44 -23.31 -11.08
CA ALA A 97 -3.50 -24.01 -11.96
C ALA A 97 -3.22 -23.17 -13.22
N GLN A 98 -2.06 -22.59 -13.31
CA GLN A 98 -1.51 -22.19 -14.59
C GLN A 98 -1.30 -23.48 -15.41
N ARG A 99 -2.25 -23.75 -16.30
CA ARG A 99 -2.12 -24.86 -17.23
C ARG A 99 -0.97 -24.56 -18.18
N LEU A 100 0.05 -25.35 -18.09
CA LEU A 100 1.07 -25.41 -19.11
C LEU A 100 0.50 -26.28 -20.25
N ASP A 101 -0.01 -25.66 -21.29
CA ASP A 101 -0.43 -26.37 -22.51
C ASP A 101 0.84 -26.70 -23.29
N LEU A 102 1.36 -27.90 -23.03
CA LEU A 102 2.46 -28.46 -23.81
C LEU A 102 1.87 -29.00 -25.13
N ALA A 103 2.07 -28.29 -26.22
CA ALA A 103 1.70 -28.75 -27.54
C ALA A 103 2.84 -29.54 -28.15
N LEU A 104 2.50 -30.60 -28.89
CA LEU A 104 3.45 -31.31 -29.72
C LEU A 104 3.76 -30.44 -30.95
N GLU A 105 5.00 -30.50 -31.44
CA GLU A 105 5.46 -29.77 -32.64
C GLU A 105 4.58 -30.02 -33.86
N ALA A 106 3.94 -31.19 -33.92
CA ALA A 106 2.99 -31.57 -34.96
C ALA A 106 1.63 -30.88 -34.90
N GLU A 107 1.28 -30.25 -33.78
CA GLU A 107 -0.04 -29.62 -33.58
C GLU A 107 -0.05 -28.15 -34.01
N GLY A 108 1.10 -27.58 -34.39
CA GLY A 108 1.19 -26.18 -34.85
C GLY A 108 0.82 -25.11 -33.85
N ALA A 109 0.62 -25.47 -32.58
CA ALA A 109 0.41 -24.53 -31.50
C ALA A 109 1.77 -23.94 -31.06
N PRO A 110 1.81 -22.67 -30.65
CA PRO A 110 3.04 -22.09 -30.14
C PRO A 110 3.49 -22.90 -28.90
N ALA A 111 4.75 -23.31 -28.91
CA ALA A 111 5.36 -24.01 -27.79
C ALA A 111 5.23 -23.14 -26.53
N ALA A 112 4.82 -23.76 -25.43
CA ALA A 112 4.81 -23.06 -24.15
C ALA A 112 6.26 -22.68 -23.81
N ASP A 113 6.50 -21.40 -23.67
CA ASP A 113 7.79 -20.86 -23.25
C ASP A 113 7.94 -21.12 -21.75
N VAL A 114 8.69 -22.16 -21.40
CA VAL A 114 9.01 -22.50 -20.01
C VAL A 114 10.33 -21.82 -19.66
N PRO A 115 10.32 -20.71 -18.96
CA PRO A 115 11.54 -20.00 -18.65
C PRO A 115 12.43 -20.86 -17.75
N LEU A 116 13.65 -21.08 -18.18
CA LEU A 116 14.67 -21.72 -17.36
C LEU A 116 15.16 -20.76 -16.28
N GLU A 117 15.59 -21.29 -15.14
CA GLU A 117 16.11 -20.48 -14.02
C GLU A 117 17.22 -19.50 -14.46
N GLY A 118 18.06 -19.90 -15.42
CA GLY A 118 19.10 -19.05 -15.99
C GLY A 118 18.55 -17.86 -16.77
N GLU A 119 17.50 -18.05 -17.55
CA GLU A 119 16.86 -16.98 -18.34
C GLU A 119 16.13 -15.98 -17.47
N VAL A 120 15.45 -16.46 -16.45
CA VAL A 120 14.83 -15.58 -15.44
C VAL A 120 15.90 -14.73 -14.74
N ARG A 121 17.03 -15.35 -14.40
CA ARG A 121 18.14 -14.66 -13.75
C ARG A 121 18.82 -13.62 -14.65
N GLU A 122 18.94 -13.92 -15.95
CA GLU A 122 19.45 -12.95 -16.94
C GLU A 122 18.55 -11.74 -17.08
N ARG A 123 17.22 -11.93 -17.04
CA ARG A 123 16.22 -10.85 -17.09
C ARG A 123 16.29 -9.92 -15.90
N PHE A 124 16.51 -10.44 -14.70
CA PHE A 124 16.60 -9.64 -13.47
C PHE A 124 18.03 -9.18 -13.18
N GLY A 125 19.06 -9.78 -13.79
CA GLY A 125 20.45 -9.48 -13.52
C GLY A 125 20.82 -9.79 -12.07
N ASP A 126 21.45 -8.81 -11.39
CA ASP A 126 21.90 -8.94 -9.99
C ASP A 126 20.91 -8.28 -9.00
N VAL A 127 19.63 -8.14 -9.38
CA VAL A 127 18.57 -7.55 -8.54
C VAL A 127 17.55 -8.58 -8.11
N ASP A 128 17.05 -8.43 -6.89
CA ASP A 128 16.05 -9.36 -6.32
C ASP A 128 14.63 -8.99 -6.74
N PHE A 129 14.40 -7.72 -7.04
CA PHE A 129 13.12 -7.25 -7.56
C PHE A 129 13.28 -6.00 -8.43
N VAL A 130 12.31 -5.80 -9.32
CA VAL A 130 12.24 -4.64 -10.22
C VAL A 130 10.95 -3.88 -9.97
N VAL A 131 11.06 -2.56 -9.89
CA VAL A 131 9.93 -1.65 -9.72
C VAL A 131 9.69 -0.92 -11.03
N TYR A 132 8.53 -1.13 -11.61
CA TYR A 132 8.08 -0.43 -12.82
C TYR A 132 7.34 0.83 -12.42
N LEU A 133 7.78 1.97 -12.96
CA LEU A 133 7.17 3.27 -12.69
C LEU A 133 6.60 3.86 -13.98
N PRO A 134 5.43 4.47 -13.94
CA PRO A 134 4.90 5.22 -15.07
C PRO A 134 5.66 6.54 -15.26
N ALA A 135 5.70 7.02 -16.50
CA ALA A 135 6.19 8.36 -16.81
C ALA A 135 5.40 9.40 -15.99
N GLY A 136 6.09 10.26 -15.28
CA GLY A 136 5.47 11.31 -14.43
C GLY A 136 5.55 11.06 -12.93
N VAL A 137 6.00 9.89 -12.50
CA VAL A 137 6.36 9.63 -11.10
C VAL A 137 7.85 9.88 -10.91
N ASP A 138 8.19 10.65 -9.89
CA ASP A 138 9.57 10.99 -9.56
C ASP A 138 10.29 9.75 -8.99
N ALA A 139 11.23 9.23 -9.78
CA ALA A 139 12.00 8.04 -9.43
C ALA A 139 12.87 8.23 -8.17
N GLU A 140 13.39 9.45 -7.93
CA GLU A 140 14.21 9.72 -6.74
C GLU A 140 13.39 9.60 -5.45
N ARG A 141 12.16 10.10 -5.48
CA ARG A 141 11.24 9.98 -4.32
C ARG A 141 10.84 8.54 -4.06
N VAL A 142 10.57 7.78 -5.11
CA VAL A 142 10.26 6.35 -4.98
C VAL A 142 11.46 5.59 -4.45
N THR A 143 12.66 5.90 -4.91
CA THR A 143 13.91 5.35 -4.39
C THR A 143 14.03 5.58 -2.88
N ALA A 144 13.83 6.82 -2.42
CA ALA A 144 13.90 7.15 -0.99
C ALA A 144 12.86 6.36 -0.16
N ASP A 145 11.67 6.14 -0.71
CA ASP A 145 10.64 5.34 -0.04
C ASP A 145 11.02 3.85 0.00
N ILE A 146 11.54 3.29 -1.08
CA ILE A 146 11.99 1.90 -1.12
C ILE A 146 13.12 1.68 -0.13
N GLU A 147 14.12 2.57 -0.11
CA GLU A 147 15.25 2.50 0.82
C GLU A 147 14.81 2.51 2.29
N ARG A 148 13.72 3.19 2.59
CA ARG A 148 13.16 3.25 3.95
C ARG A 148 12.56 1.93 4.41
N PHE A 149 11.99 1.14 3.50
CA PHE A 149 11.19 -0.05 3.85
C PHE A 149 11.82 -1.36 3.39
N ARG A 150 12.81 -1.34 2.49
CA ARG A 150 13.46 -2.56 2.01
C ARG A 150 14.18 -3.31 3.13
N GLN A 151 14.34 -4.60 2.95
CA GLN A 151 15.22 -5.39 3.81
C GLN A 151 16.69 -5.06 3.54
N ALA A 152 17.52 -5.19 4.56
CA ALA A 152 18.97 -5.11 4.39
C ALA A 152 19.43 -6.18 3.39
N LEU A 153 20.42 -5.83 2.57
CA LEU A 153 21.03 -6.70 1.54
C LEU A 153 20.15 -7.01 0.30
N THR A 154 18.89 -6.57 0.25
CA THR A 154 18.06 -6.74 -0.93
C THR A 154 18.41 -5.70 -1.99
N LYS A 155 18.70 -6.14 -3.21
CA LYS A 155 18.99 -5.28 -4.36
C LYS A 155 17.72 -5.08 -5.20
N TYR A 156 17.56 -3.91 -5.76
CA TYR A 156 16.39 -3.60 -6.61
C TYR A 156 16.79 -2.76 -7.82
N GLY A 157 16.00 -2.88 -8.86
CA GLY A 157 16.05 -2.05 -10.05
C GLY A 157 14.81 -1.18 -10.20
N ILE A 158 14.93 -0.03 -10.83
CA ILE A 158 13.79 0.82 -11.19
C ILE A 158 13.78 0.96 -12.70
N VAL A 159 12.64 0.65 -13.30
CA VAL A 159 12.38 0.81 -14.74
C VAL A 159 11.26 1.81 -14.89
N GLN A 160 11.49 2.87 -15.63
CA GLN A 160 10.51 3.89 -15.92
C GLN A 160 10.01 3.72 -17.36
N ASN A 161 8.70 3.52 -17.51
CA ASN A 161 8.03 3.35 -18.81
C ASN A 161 7.29 4.62 -19.20
#